data_3ebcc68e2ca1a86ec5c49eb941935574
#
_entry.id   3ebcc68e2ca1a86ec5c49eb941935574
#
_cell.length_a   1.000
_cell.length_b   1.000
_cell.length_c   1.000
_cell.angle_alpha   90.00
_cell.angle_beta   90.00
_cell.angle_gamma   90.00
#
_symmetry.space_group_name_H-M   'P 1'
#
loop_
_entity.id
_entity.type
_entity.pdbx_description
1 polymer ?
#
loop_
_entity_poly.entity_id
_entity_poly.type
_entity_poly.pdbx_seq_one_letter_code
_entity_poly.pdbx_strand_id
1 'polypeptide(L)'
;MLPAQAAPDANKLLFLPLVQKNYPPPPTVFGAETHSPSTSRIQQAVQANLYWLRYSTISWAAIEPVRTDPPTYHWETVDEAGLEAAARAGFKTILVVKHIPDWAQKKSGVTCGPIAQDSMDEFSQFVRALVQRYSPYPYYVRYWEFGNEPDVDPSLVPPDSVFGCWGDKKDKYYGGGYYADMLKWAYPPLKEASPDSSLIIGGLLLDCDPQDPPPGQATGCKPAKFFEGILNNQGANYFDVVAFHTYATYYQGSILDEDDPKWDSRGGQVSGKVNFLRQVMSDYGVNKPILMSEVALLCSEQDCVTPGASFLDSQADFVVSVNARAWGLGLLGSVWYTLEESSWRQSGLFIQATPKPGYHALVFMAKELQDATLGSEITQYNGLRGYEFHLPAKRVWILWSPDGVTGQQISLPSGVKAVYDKFGNPLTPVQNSLWVVHPTYIELAK
;
A
#
# COMPACT_ATOMS: atom_id res chain seq x y z
N MET A 1 5.78 -7.70 -53.63
CA MET A 1 6.66 -7.41 -52.48
C MET A 1 6.13 -6.19 -51.79
N LEU A 2 5.47 -6.36 -50.67
CA LEU A 2 5.03 -5.27 -49.82
C LEU A 2 6.17 -4.93 -48.84
N PRO A 3 6.44 -3.66 -48.54
CA PRO A 3 7.51 -3.30 -47.64
C PRO A 3 7.16 -3.70 -46.17
N ALA A 4 8.17 -4.23 -45.50
CA ALA A 4 8.06 -4.57 -44.07
C ALA A 4 7.82 -3.29 -43.24
N GLN A 5 6.76 -3.31 -42.42
CA GLN A 5 6.55 -2.28 -41.39
C GLN A 5 7.62 -2.44 -40.31
N ALA A 6 8.31 -1.35 -40.03
CA ALA A 6 9.25 -1.26 -38.91
C ALA A 6 8.49 -1.44 -37.57
N ALA A 7 9.06 -2.24 -36.68
CA ALA A 7 8.59 -2.38 -35.31
C ALA A 7 8.63 -1.04 -34.60
N PRO A 8 7.66 -0.72 -33.73
CA PRO A 8 7.67 0.51 -32.96
C PRO A 8 8.82 0.50 -31.94
N ASP A 9 9.48 1.65 -31.83
CA ASP A 9 10.61 1.93 -30.97
C ASP A 9 10.24 1.72 -29.49
N ALA A 10 10.86 0.75 -28.82
CA ALA A 10 10.54 0.30 -27.48
C ALA A 10 10.90 1.30 -26.34
N ASN A 11 11.41 2.49 -26.66
CA ASN A 11 11.98 3.42 -25.69
C ASN A 11 11.22 4.74 -25.48
N LYS A 12 9.93 4.80 -25.84
CA LYS A 12 9.06 5.94 -25.48
C LYS A 12 7.74 5.46 -24.89
N LEU A 13 7.76 4.93 -23.67
CA LEU A 13 6.57 4.89 -22.85
C LEU A 13 6.29 6.32 -22.34
N LEU A 14 5.53 7.08 -23.10
CA LEU A 14 4.91 8.30 -22.62
C LEU A 14 3.84 7.87 -21.60
N PHE A 15 4.13 7.98 -20.33
CA PHE A 15 3.12 7.88 -19.28
C PHE A 15 2.24 9.13 -19.35
N LEU A 16 1.16 9.06 -20.11
CA LEU A 16 0.08 10.03 -19.97
C LEU A 16 -0.60 9.77 -18.62
N PRO A 17 -0.82 10.79 -17.78
CA PRO A 17 -1.61 10.62 -16.58
C PRO A 17 -3.01 10.18 -17.00
N LEU A 18 -3.40 8.99 -16.60
CA LEU A 18 -4.71 8.44 -16.90
C LEU A 18 -5.74 9.16 -16.02
N VAL A 19 -6.53 10.01 -16.64
CA VAL A 19 -7.74 10.55 -16.02
C VAL A 19 -8.76 9.41 -15.97
N GLN A 20 -8.76 8.68 -14.88
CA GLN A 20 -9.82 7.70 -14.62
C GLN A 20 -11.11 8.44 -14.30
N LYS A 21 -12.10 8.29 -15.14
CA LYS A 21 -13.42 8.97 -15.04
C LYS A 21 -14.15 8.73 -13.71
N ASN A 22 -13.78 7.70 -12.95
CA ASN A 22 -14.53 7.24 -11.77
C ASN A 22 -13.76 7.37 -10.43
N TYR A 23 -12.51 7.81 -10.46
CA TYR A 23 -11.70 8.01 -9.26
C TYR A 23 -11.02 9.38 -9.35
N PRO A 24 -11.62 10.43 -8.81
CA PRO A 24 -10.88 11.67 -8.63
C PRO A 24 -9.64 11.37 -7.77
N PRO A 25 -8.48 11.92 -8.11
CA PRO A 25 -7.30 11.71 -7.29
C PRO A 25 -7.62 12.13 -5.85
N PRO A 26 -7.17 11.36 -4.84
CA PRO A 26 -7.35 11.75 -3.46
C PRO A 26 -6.61 13.07 -3.20
N PRO A 27 -7.05 13.88 -2.23
CA PRO A 27 -6.38 15.13 -1.88
C PRO A 27 -4.96 14.89 -1.38
N THR A 28 -4.65 13.68 -0.94
CA THR A 28 -3.33 13.23 -0.49
C THR A 28 -3.23 11.69 -0.57
N VAL A 29 -2.00 11.17 -0.62
CA VAL A 29 -1.75 9.72 -0.57
C VAL A 29 -1.61 9.18 0.86
N PHE A 30 -1.53 10.03 1.86
CA PHE A 30 -1.15 9.66 3.22
C PHE A 30 -2.19 8.77 3.89
N GLY A 31 -1.73 7.65 4.43
CA GLY A 31 -2.53 6.70 5.17
C GLY A 31 -1.72 5.94 6.21
N ALA A 32 -2.42 5.29 7.11
CA ALA A 32 -1.82 4.31 8.00
C ALA A 32 -2.81 3.20 8.34
N GLU A 33 -2.25 2.05 8.73
CA GLU A 33 -3.03 0.95 9.25
C GLU A 33 -3.21 1.07 10.77
N THR A 34 -4.36 0.60 11.23
CA THR A 34 -4.62 0.35 12.65
C THR A 34 -5.35 -0.98 12.84
N HIS A 35 -4.95 -1.74 13.84
CA HIS A 35 -5.65 -2.97 14.24
C HIS A 35 -6.86 -2.68 15.13
N SER A 36 -6.90 -1.49 15.74
CA SER A 36 -8.02 -1.01 16.55
C SER A 36 -8.16 0.51 16.39
N PRO A 37 -9.24 0.98 15.78
CA PRO A 37 -9.49 2.41 15.59
C PRO A 37 -9.92 3.10 16.90
N SER A 38 -9.15 2.93 17.97
CA SER A 38 -9.39 3.57 19.27
C SER A 38 -9.34 5.10 19.16
N THR A 39 -9.94 5.79 20.12
CA THR A 39 -9.97 7.26 20.16
C THR A 39 -8.56 7.86 20.04
N SER A 40 -7.55 7.27 20.69
CA SER A 40 -6.16 7.73 20.62
C SER A 40 -5.57 7.56 19.21
N ARG A 41 -5.83 6.44 18.54
CA ARG A 41 -5.37 6.18 17.16
C ARG A 41 -6.04 7.12 16.17
N ILE A 42 -7.34 7.34 16.32
CA ILE A 42 -8.06 8.35 15.50
C ILE A 42 -7.46 9.74 15.69
N GLN A 43 -7.16 10.16 16.92
CA GLN A 43 -6.51 11.45 17.17
C GLN A 43 -5.12 11.55 16.54
N GLN A 44 -4.31 10.49 16.64
CA GLN A 44 -2.99 10.42 16.00
C GLN A 44 -3.11 10.52 14.47
N ALA A 45 -4.06 9.82 13.87
CA ALA A 45 -4.33 9.89 12.44
C ALA A 45 -4.76 11.32 12.01
N VAL A 46 -5.60 11.99 12.80
CA VAL A 46 -6.01 13.38 12.56
C VAL A 46 -4.81 14.34 12.65
N GLN A 47 -3.96 14.20 13.67
CA GLN A 47 -2.75 15.03 13.82
C GLN A 47 -1.78 14.86 12.66
N ALA A 48 -1.68 13.65 12.10
CA ALA A 48 -0.88 13.35 10.92
C ALA A 48 -1.58 13.72 9.60
N ASN A 49 -2.77 14.35 9.64
CA ASN A 49 -3.56 14.74 8.48
C ASN A 49 -3.71 13.60 7.45
N LEU A 50 -3.95 12.37 7.94
CA LEU A 50 -4.14 11.22 7.09
C LEU A 50 -5.47 11.29 6.34
N TYR A 51 -5.50 10.70 5.16
CA TYR A 51 -6.71 10.53 4.35
C TYR A 51 -7.23 9.08 4.41
N TRP A 52 -6.30 8.10 4.37
CA TRP A 52 -6.60 6.69 4.39
C TRP A 52 -6.41 6.10 5.78
N LEU A 53 -7.35 5.29 6.23
CA LEU A 53 -7.23 4.48 7.44
C LEU A 53 -7.57 3.04 7.08
N ARG A 54 -6.57 2.16 7.10
CA ARG A 54 -6.78 0.73 6.86
C ARG A 54 -7.05 0.02 8.19
N TYR A 55 -8.18 -0.68 8.25
CA TYR A 55 -8.60 -1.46 9.41
C TYR A 55 -8.67 -2.94 9.03
N SER A 56 -7.73 -3.74 9.52
CA SER A 56 -7.44 -5.08 9.03
C SER A 56 -8.13 -6.21 9.83
N THR A 57 -9.29 -5.95 10.47
CA THR A 57 -9.83 -6.89 11.47
C THR A 57 -11.30 -7.24 11.26
N ILE A 58 -11.81 -7.30 10.03
CA ILE A 58 -13.14 -7.86 9.76
C ILE A 58 -13.01 -9.36 9.55
N SER A 59 -13.41 -10.16 10.52
CA SER A 59 -13.35 -11.62 10.48
C SER A 59 -14.71 -12.20 10.11
N TRP A 60 -14.83 -12.81 8.91
CA TRP A 60 -16.04 -13.53 8.53
C TRP A 60 -16.33 -14.68 9.52
N ALA A 61 -15.29 -15.41 9.93
CA ALA A 61 -15.43 -16.50 10.92
C ALA A 61 -15.98 -16.03 12.28
N ALA A 62 -15.64 -14.81 12.71
CA ALA A 62 -16.18 -14.26 13.96
C ALA A 62 -17.62 -13.76 13.80
N ILE A 63 -17.94 -13.19 12.64
CA ILE A 63 -19.28 -12.64 12.36
C ILE A 63 -20.29 -13.76 12.05
N GLU A 64 -19.87 -14.82 11.37
CA GLU A 64 -20.73 -15.94 10.98
C GLU A 64 -20.06 -17.30 11.31
N PRO A 65 -19.89 -17.62 12.62
CA PRO A 65 -19.16 -18.83 13.04
C PRO A 65 -19.89 -20.13 12.69
N VAL A 66 -21.20 -20.07 12.49
CA VAL A 66 -22.05 -21.24 12.20
C VAL A 66 -22.92 -20.96 10.98
N ARG A 67 -22.95 -21.91 10.05
CA ARG A 67 -23.84 -21.85 8.88
C ARG A 67 -25.30 -22.05 9.32
N THR A 68 -26.16 -21.08 9.10
CA THR A 68 -27.61 -21.12 9.38
C THR A 68 -28.40 -20.65 8.17
N ASP A 69 -29.68 -21.05 8.09
CA ASP A 69 -30.62 -20.56 7.08
C ASP A 69 -31.92 -20.12 7.78
N PRO A 70 -32.22 -18.81 7.82
CA PRO A 70 -31.44 -17.68 7.30
C PRO A 70 -30.13 -17.46 8.08
N PRO A 71 -29.11 -16.78 7.48
CA PRO A 71 -27.84 -16.54 8.11
C PRO A 71 -27.97 -15.66 9.37
N THR A 72 -27.17 -15.97 10.39
CA THR A 72 -27.10 -15.22 11.64
C THR A 72 -25.72 -14.57 11.77
N TYR A 73 -25.70 -13.26 11.95
CA TYR A 73 -24.46 -12.46 11.99
C TYR A 73 -24.23 -11.84 13.37
N HIS A 74 -23.03 -12.02 13.90
CA HIS A 74 -22.55 -11.49 15.18
C HIS A 74 -21.77 -10.17 14.96
N TRP A 75 -22.52 -9.09 14.66
CA TRP A 75 -21.93 -7.78 14.39
C TRP A 75 -21.23 -7.15 15.60
N GLU A 76 -21.53 -7.57 16.82
CA GLU A 76 -20.88 -7.15 18.06
C GLU A 76 -19.38 -7.48 18.10
N THR A 77 -18.89 -8.29 17.19
CA THR A 77 -17.46 -8.59 17.01
C THR A 77 -16.71 -7.50 16.24
N VAL A 78 -17.43 -6.54 15.66
CA VAL A 78 -16.86 -5.41 14.92
C VAL A 78 -16.80 -4.17 15.80
N ASP A 79 -15.68 -3.47 15.80
CA ASP A 79 -15.55 -2.18 16.52
C ASP A 79 -16.30 -1.05 15.78
N GLU A 80 -17.63 -1.06 15.94
CA GLU A 80 -18.50 -0.08 15.30
C GLU A 80 -18.25 1.35 15.80
N ALA A 81 -17.88 1.50 17.07
CA ALA A 81 -17.58 2.82 17.64
C ALA A 81 -16.33 3.42 17.01
N GLY A 82 -15.31 2.61 16.78
CA GLY A 82 -14.11 3.03 16.07
C GLY A 82 -14.36 3.39 14.61
N LEU A 83 -15.18 2.61 13.90
CA LEU A 83 -15.58 2.91 12.52
C LEU A 83 -16.37 4.23 12.42
N GLU A 84 -17.31 4.46 13.35
CA GLU A 84 -18.05 5.72 13.39
C GLU A 84 -17.13 6.91 13.70
N ALA A 85 -16.17 6.75 14.62
CA ALA A 85 -15.20 7.79 14.94
C ALA A 85 -14.29 8.12 13.73
N ALA A 86 -13.84 7.10 12.99
CA ALA A 86 -13.07 7.26 11.76
C ALA A 86 -13.87 8.03 10.68
N ALA A 87 -15.12 7.66 10.49
CA ALA A 87 -16.03 8.33 9.55
C ALA A 87 -16.28 9.79 9.91
N ARG A 88 -16.53 10.08 11.20
CA ARG A 88 -16.70 11.46 11.72
C ARG A 88 -15.46 12.30 11.57
N ALA A 89 -14.27 11.69 11.64
CA ALA A 89 -12.99 12.36 11.39
C ALA A 89 -12.71 12.59 9.90
N GLY A 90 -13.52 12.03 9.00
CA GLY A 90 -13.41 12.22 7.54
C GLY A 90 -12.52 11.23 6.83
N PHE A 91 -11.99 10.21 7.52
CA PHE A 91 -11.15 9.20 6.91
C PHE A 91 -11.87 8.36 5.86
N LYS A 92 -11.13 7.99 4.81
CA LYS A 92 -11.52 6.92 3.90
C LYS A 92 -11.04 5.60 4.47
N THR A 93 -11.97 4.90 5.13
CA THR A 93 -11.67 3.63 5.78
C THR A 93 -11.65 2.51 4.75
N ILE A 94 -10.56 1.73 4.76
CA ILE A 94 -10.40 0.48 4.03
C ILE A 94 -10.65 -0.65 5.04
N LEU A 95 -11.71 -1.44 4.84
CA LEU A 95 -11.96 -2.62 5.66
C LEU A 95 -11.39 -3.87 4.99
N VAL A 96 -10.55 -4.61 5.72
CA VAL A 96 -9.99 -5.88 5.26
C VAL A 96 -10.85 -7.03 5.76
N VAL A 97 -11.45 -7.76 4.83
CA VAL A 97 -12.28 -8.95 5.10
C VAL A 97 -11.41 -10.20 4.99
N LYS A 98 -11.31 -10.94 6.07
CA LYS A 98 -10.46 -12.14 6.16
C LYS A 98 -11.05 -13.18 7.14
N HIS A 99 -10.33 -14.26 7.39
CA HIS A 99 -10.70 -15.36 8.27
C HIS A 99 -12.00 -16.06 7.87
N ILE A 100 -11.85 -17.16 7.17
CA ILE A 100 -12.95 -17.96 6.63
C ILE A 100 -13.47 -18.89 7.74
N PRO A 101 -14.78 -18.93 8.01
CA PRO A 101 -15.34 -19.84 9.01
C PRO A 101 -15.11 -21.32 8.63
N ASP A 102 -14.97 -22.18 9.61
CA ASP A 102 -14.61 -23.58 9.45
C ASP A 102 -15.48 -24.33 8.44
N TRP A 103 -16.76 -24.02 8.42
CA TRP A 103 -17.74 -24.62 7.52
C TRP A 103 -17.61 -24.17 6.06
N ALA A 104 -16.89 -23.06 5.79
CA ALA A 104 -16.68 -22.51 4.44
C ALA A 104 -15.26 -22.69 3.92
N GLN A 105 -14.35 -23.33 4.65
CA GLN A 105 -12.95 -23.53 4.25
C GLN A 105 -12.81 -24.60 3.17
N LYS A 106 -12.12 -24.28 2.09
CA LYS A 106 -11.72 -25.28 1.08
C LYS A 106 -10.75 -26.32 1.65
N LYS A 107 -9.93 -25.93 2.61
CA LYS A 107 -9.00 -26.78 3.34
C LYS A 107 -9.31 -26.64 4.82
N SER A 108 -9.86 -27.70 5.41
CA SER A 108 -10.26 -27.73 6.82
C SER A 108 -9.12 -27.31 7.75
N GLY A 109 -9.44 -26.46 8.72
CA GLY A 109 -8.52 -25.91 9.70
C GLY A 109 -7.61 -24.78 9.18
N VAL A 110 -7.84 -24.26 7.98
CA VAL A 110 -7.06 -23.15 7.39
C VAL A 110 -7.94 -21.91 7.28
N THR A 111 -7.87 -21.02 8.27
CA THR A 111 -8.76 -19.86 8.39
C THR A 111 -8.44 -18.73 7.38
N CYS A 112 -7.21 -18.64 6.87
CA CYS A 112 -6.79 -17.63 5.90
C CYS A 112 -7.30 -17.87 4.46
N GLY A 113 -7.90 -19.04 4.19
CA GLY A 113 -8.50 -19.35 2.87
C GLY A 113 -7.90 -20.59 2.22
N PRO A 114 -8.32 -20.96 1.02
CA PRO A 114 -9.42 -20.40 0.23
C PRO A 114 -10.83 -20.81 0.72
N ILE A 115 -11.87 -20.11 0.24
CA ILE A 115 -13.28 -20.47 0.44
C ILE A 115 -13.59 -21.72 -0.38
N ALA A 116 -14.38 -22.66 0.15
CA ALA A 116 -14.89 -23.82 -0.59
C ALA A 116 -15.88 -23.38 -1.68
N GLN A 117 -15.89 -24.09 -2.82
CA GLN A 117 -16.73 -23.71 -3.97
C GLN A 117 -18.22 -23.74 -3.64
N ASP A 118 -18.64 -24.66 -2.80
CA ASP A 118 -20.03 -24.82 -2.34
C ASP A 118 -20.47 -23.84 -1.23
N SER A 119 -19.55 -22.98 -0.83
CA SER A 119 -19.79 -21.91 0.16
C SER A 119 -19.64 -20.49 -0.42
N MET A 120 -19.51 -20.40 -1.74
CA MET A 120 -19.37 -19.09 -2.41
C MET A 120 -20.68 -18.29 -2.40
N ASP A 121 -21.85 -18.95 -2.40
CA ASP A 121 -23.13 -18.27 -2.33
C ASP A 121 -23.34 -17.64 -0.94
N GLU A 122 -23.01 -18.36 0.13
CA GLU A 122 -23.06 -17.82 1.50
C GLU A 122 -22.07 -16.66 1.68
N PHE A 123 -20.88 -16.77 1.07
CA PHE A 123 -19.95 -15.65 1.04
C PHE A 123 -20.54 -14.42 0.34
N SER A 124 -21.23 -14.63 -0.78
CA SER A 124 -21.93 -13.56 -1.50
C SER A 124 -23.02 -12.89 -0.63
N GLN A 125 -23.80 -13.70 0.12
CA GLN A 125 -24.80 -13.19 1.05
C GLN A 125 -24.17 -12.41 2.21
N PHE A 126 -23.08 -12.93 2.77
CA PHE A 126 -22.29 -12.24 3.80
C PHE A 126 -21.76 -10.89 3.31
N VAL A 127 -21.15 -10.83 2.10
CA VAL A 127 -20.66 -9.58 1.51
C VAL A 127 -21.78 -8.56 1.34
N ARG A 128 -22.97 -9.00 0.86
CA ARG A 128 -24.14 -8.12 0.76
C ARG A 128 -24.53 -7.54 2.11
N ALA A 129 -24.67 -8.37 3.14
CA ALA A 129 -25.04 -7.95 4.49
C ALA A 129 -24.02 -7.00 5.12
N LEU A 130 -22.72 -7.31 4.97
CA LEU A 130 -21.61 -6.50 5.45
C LEU A 130 -21.62 -5.10 4.83
N VAL A 131 -21.75 -5.03 3.50
CA VAL A 131 -21.75 -3.76 2.76
C VAL A 131 -23.01 -2.95 3.04
N GLN A 132 -24.19 -3.58 3.12
CA GLN A 132 -25.44 -2.92 3.50
C GLN A 132 -25.36 -2.30 4.90
N ARG A 133 -24.66 -2.94 5.84
CA ARG A 133 -24.51 -2.45 7.20
C ARG A 133 -23.57 -1.27 7.31
N TYR A 134 -22.40 -1.36 6.70
CA TYR A 134 -21.30 -0.41 6.97
C TYR A 134 -21.08 0.66 5.87
N SER A 135 -21.74 0.56 4.72
CA SER A 135 -21.64 1.62 3.71
C SER A 135 -22.48 2.86 4.01
N PRO A 136 -23.69 2.79 4.63
CA PRO A 136 -24.46 4.00 4.95
C PRO A 136 -23.94 4.70 6.21
N TYR A 137 -24.56 5.84 6.54
CA TYR A 137 -24.41 6.50 7.85
C TYR A 137 -24.65 5.49 8.98
N PRO A 138 -23.86 5.52 10.06
CA PRO A 138 -22.81 6.50 10.40
C PRO A 138 -21.39 6.15 9.92
N TYR A 139 -21.18 5.00 9.29
CA TYR A 139 -19.85 4.44 9.03
C TYR A 139 -19.23 4.90 7.72
N TYR A 140 -20.01 5.07 6.66
CA TYR A 140 -19.59 5.52 5.32
C TYR A 140 -18.43 4.74 4.69
N VAL A 141 -18.31 3.43 4.98
CA VAL A 141 -17.26 2.60 4.38
C VAL A 141 -17.50 2.44 2.88
N ARG A 142 -16.46 2.69 2.08
CA ARG A 142 -16.51 2.62 0.61
C ARG A 142 -15.43 1.76 0.01
N TYR A 143 -14.46 1.31 0.80
CA TYR A 143 -13.31 0.56 0.33
C TYR A 143 -13.23 -0.78 1.08
N TRP A 144 -13.33 -1.87 0.31
CA TRP A 144 -13.43 -3.23 0.83
C TRP A 144 -12.31 -4.07 0.25
N GLU A 145 -11.36 -4.47 1.07
CA GLU A 145 -10.21 -5.31 0.68
C GLU A 145 -10.49 -6.76 1.09
N PHE A 146 -10.42 -7.68 0.13
CA PHE A 146 -10.72 -9.07 0.38
C PHE A 146 -9.45 -9.93 0.48
N GLY A 147 -9.17 -10.45 1.67
CA GLY A 147 -7.93 -11.15 2.01
C GLY A 147 -6.79 -10.20 2.37
N ASN A 148 -5.68 -10.77 2.82
CA ASN A 148 -4.43 -10.10 3.14
C ASN A 148 -3.30 -10.97 2.61
N GLU A 149 -2.47 -10.46 1.70
CA GLU A 149 -1.38 -11.20 1.04
C GLU A 149 -1.82 -12.57 0.48
N PRO A 150 -2.92 -12.64 -0.30
CA PRO A 150 -3.49 -13.91 -0.72
C PRO A 150 -2.53 -14.76 -1.56
N ASP A 151 -1.50 -14.16 -2.15
CA ASP A 151 -0.46 -14.79 -2.96
C ASP A 151 0.59 -15.58 -2.16
N VAL A 152 0.23 -16.08 -0.97
CA VAL A 152 1.05 -17.00 -0.16
C VAL A 152 0.38 -18.37 -0.08
N ASP A 153 1.17 -19.42 -0.37
CA ASP A 153 0.71 -20.82 -0.29
C ASP A 153 0.49 -21.24 1.18
N PRO A 154 -0.62 -21.90 1.51
CA PRO A 154 -0.94 -22.29 2.89
C PRO A 154 0.08 -23.22 3.54
N SER A 155 0.97 -23.85 2.78
CA SER A 155 2.05 -24.67 3.36
C SER A 155 3.23 -23.84 3.89
N LEU A 156 3.22 -22.52 3.67
CA LEU A 156 4.28 -21.61 4.09
C LEU A 156 3.94 -20.82 5.36
N VAL A 157 2.70 -20.93 5.81
CA VAL A 157 2.19 -20.17 6.98
C VAL A 157 1.44 -21.10 7.94
N PRO A 158 1.29 -20.72 9.21
CA PRO A 158 0.43 -21.46 10.14
C PRO A 158 -1.04 -21.50 9.66
N PRO A 159 -1.82 -22.53 10.04
CA PRO A 159 -3.22 -22.64 9.63
C PRO A 159 -4.12 -21.49 10.09
N ASP A 160 -3.77 -20.85 11.20
CA ASP A 160 -4.43 -19.69 11.79
C ASP A 160 -3.78 -18.36 11.38
N SER A 161 -3.00 -18.35 10.29
CA SER A 161 -2.35 -17.14 9.79
C SER A 161 -3.33 -16.01 9.53
N VAL A 162 -2.88 -14.79 9.82
CA VAL A 162 -3.63 -13.55 9.53
C VAL A 162 -3.45 -13.09 8.08
N PHE A 163 -2.67 -13.82 7.28
CA PHE A 163 -2.39 -13.53 5.87
C PHE A 163 -2.18 -14.80 5.06
N GLY A 164 -2.27 -14.70 3.72
CA GLY A 164 -1.92 -15.76 2.79
C GLY A 164 -3.05 -16.71 2.42
N CYS A 165 -2.66 -17.93 2.08
CA CYS A 165 -3.43 -19.16 1.93
C CYS A 165 -4.21 -19.32 0.62
N TRP A 166 -4.27 -18.36 -0.28
CA TRP A 166 -4.88 -18.54 -1.59
C TRP A 166 -3.86 -18.99 -2.64
N GLY A 167 -2.56 -18.89 -2.33
CA GLY A 167 -1.49 -19.39 -3.18
C GLY A 167 -1.56 -20.91 -3.36
N ASP A 168 -1.21 -21.40 -4.57
CA ASP A 168 -1.08 -22.82 -4.89
C ASP A 168 0.22 -23.06 -5.66
N LYS A 169 1.20 -23.68 -5.02
CA LYS A 169 2.50 -24.03 -5.63
C LYS A 169 2.38 -24.92 -6.86
N LYS A 170 1.28 -25.68 -7.01
CA LYS A 170 1.04 -26.59 -8.13
C LYS A 170 0.42 -25.88 -9.32
N ASP A 171 -0.30 -24.79 -9.10
CA ASP A 171 -0.94 -24.01 -10.17
C ASP A 171 0.11 -23.16 -10.92
N LYS A 172 -0.06 -23.04 -12.25
CA LYS A 172 0.81 -22.22 -13.11
C LYS A 172 0.84 -20.75 -12.67
N TYR A 173 -0.31 -20.22 -12.27
CA TYR A 173 -0.53 -18.86 -11.84
C TYR A 173 -0.73 -18.73 -10.34
N TYR A 174 -0.19 -19.70 -9.60
CA TYR A 174 -0.09 -19.68 -8.14
C TYR A 174 -1.41 -19.47 -7.40
N GLY A 175 -2.55 -19.95 -7.95
CA GLY A 175 -3.86 -19.87 -7.32
C GLY A 175 -4.68 -18.63 -7.67
N GLY A 176 -4.12 -17.65 -8.42
CA GLY A 176 -4.80 -16.42 -8.76
C GLY A 176 -6.13 -16.61 -9.51
N GLY A 177 -6.23 -17.67 -10.31
CA GLY A 177 -7.48 -18.02 -10.99
C GLY A 177 -8.63 -18.35 -10.02
N TYR A 178 -8.34 -19.11 -8.96
CA TYR A 178 -9.36 -19.44 -7.96
C TYR A 178 -9.75 -18.23 -7.09
N TYR A 179 -8.79 -17.34 -6.82
CA TYR A 179 -9.09 -16.07 -6.17
C TYR A 179 -10.00 -15.18 -7.05
N ALA A 180 -9.80 -15.18 -8.37
CA ALA A 180 -10.70 -14.50 -9.31
C ALA A 180 -12.14 -15.08 -9.27
N ASP A 181 -12.30 -16.38 -9.06
CA ASP A 181 -13.63 -16.96 -8.90
C ASP A 181 -14.32 -16.43 -7.63
N MET A 182 -13.62 -16.27 -6.51
CA MET A 182 -14.16 -15.60 -5.33
C MET A 182 -14.56 -14.15 -5.62
N LEU A 183 -13.74 -13.39 -6.37
CA LEU A 183 -14.08 -12.01 -6.76
C LEU A 183 -15.39 -11.93 -7.57
N LYS A 184 -15.66 -12.90 -8.45
CA LYS A 184 -16.91 -12.98 -9.22
C LYS A 184 -18.14 -13.14 -8.33
N TRP A 185 -17.99 -13.77 -7.16
CA TRP A 185 -19.05 -13.92 -6.16
C TRP A 185 -19.16 -12.70 -5.21
N ALA A 186 -18.06 -12.01 -4.92
CA ALA A 186 -18.04 -10.86 -4.02
C ALA A 186 -18.50 -9.55 -4.68
N TYR A 187 -18.11 -9.32 -5.94
CA TYR A 187 -18.28 -8.02 -6.60
C TYR A 187 -19.75 -7.65 -6.89
N PRO A 188 -20.60 -8.53 -7.45
CA PRO A 188 -22.00 -8.18 -7.72
C PRO A 188 -22.77 -7.75 -6.48
N PRO A 189 -22.79 -8.53 -5.37
CA PRO A 189 -23.53 -8.14 -4.17
C PRO A 189 -22.98 -6.88 -3.50
N LEU A 190 -21.67 -6.64 -3.59
CA LEU A 190 -21.06 -5.39 -3.11
C LEU A 190 -21.60 -4.19 -3.89
N LYS A 191 -21.61 -4.27 -5.23
CA LYS A 191 -22.09 -3.17 -6.09
C LYS A 191 -23.60 -2.96 -6.00
N GLU A 192 -24.38 -4.02 -5.81
CA GLU A 192 -25.81 -3.92 -5.58
C GLU A 192 -26.13 -3.25 -4.22
N ALA A 193 -25.38 -3.60 -3.17
CA ALA A 193 -25.56 -3.01 -1.84
C ALA A 193 -25.07 -1.56 -1.75
N SER A 194 -23.98 -1.22 -2.49
CA SER A 194 -23.39 0.13 -2.51
C SER A 194 -22.67 0.35 -3.86
N PRO A 195 -23.32 0.96 -4.87
CA PRO A 195 -22.73 1.21 -6.19
C PRO A 195 -21.42 2.02 -6.15
N ASP A 196 -21.30 2.93 -5.17
CA ASP A 196 -20.14 3.80 -4.99
C ASP A 196 -18.98 3.12 -4.21
N SER A 197 -19.19 1.90 -3.71
CA SER A 197 -18.14 1.14 -3.04
C SER A 197 -17.16 0.53 -4.02
N SER A 198 -15.90 0.40 -3.59
CA SER A 198 -14.81 -0.19 -4.36
C SER A 198 -14.37 -1.50 -3.75
N LEU A 199 -14.24 -2.52 -4.57
CA LEU A 199 -13.59 -3.77 -4.21
C LEU A 199 -12.10 -3.67 -4.51
N ILE A 200 -11.30 -3.87 -3.48
CA ILE A 200 -9.84 -3.91 -3.53
C ILE A 200 -9.43 -5.39 -3.46
N ILE A 201 -8.56 -5.85 -4.36
CA ILE A 201 -7.94 -7.17 -4.19
C ILE A 201 -7.05 -7.13 -2.94
N GLY A 202 -6.93 -8.24 -2.22
CA GLY A 202 -6.06 -8.30 -1.04
C GLY A 202 -4.64 -7.86 -1.39
N GLY A 203 -4.02 -7.08 -0.52
CA GLY A 203 -2.69 -6.53 -0.75
C GLY A 203 -1.68 -7.63 -1.09
N LEU A 204 -1.20 -7.65 -2.34
CA LEU A 204 -0.30 -8.68 -2.83
C LEU A 204 1.10 -8.51 -2.25
N LEU A 205 1.69 -9.58 -1.75
CA LEU A 205 3.06 -9.57 -1.23
C LEU A 205 4.09 -9.41 -2.35
N LEU A 206 3.90 -10.08 -3.50
CA LEU A 206 4.79 -10.03 -4.66
C LEU A 206 6.24 -10.34 -4.26
N ASP A 207 6.56 -11.60 -4.03
CA ASP A 207 7.86 -12.02 -3.47
C ASP A 207 9.08 -11.48 -4.23
N CYS A 208 9.12 -11.67 -5.56
CA CYS A 208 10.16 -11.15 -6.44
C CYS A 208 9.70 -11.13 -7.90
N ASP A 209 10.49 -10.47 -8.78
CA ASP A 209 10.18 -10.39 -10.22
C ASP A 209 10.27 -11.80 -10.88
N PRO A 210 9.17 -12.33 -11.41
CA PRO A 210 9.19 -13.64 -12.06
C PRO A 210 9.86 -13.61 -13.45
N GLN A 211 10.13 -12.43 -14.02
CA GLN A 211 10.81 -12.27 -15.31
C GLN A 211 12.33 -12.11 -15.14
N ASP A 212 12.75 -11.58 -14.00
CA ASP A 212 14.17 -11.43 -13.63
C ASP A 212 14.39 -11.84 -12.17
N PRO A 213 14.26 -13.14 -11.86
CA PRO A 213 14.38 -13.63 -10.50
C PRO A 213 15.84 -13.55 -10.02
N PRO A 214 16.06 -13.26 -8.72
CA PRO A 214 17.39 -13.32 -8.15
C PRO A 214 18.09 -14.67 -8.41
N PRO A 215 19.42 -14.71 -8.51
CA PRO A 215 20.16 -15.94 -8.76
C PRO A 215 19.75 -17.09 -7.80
N GLY A 216 19.39 -18.23 -8.38
CA GLY A 216 18.93 -19.42 -7.62
C GLY A 216 17.48 -19.36 -7.11
N GLN A 217 16.73 -18.29 -7.38
CA GLN A 217 15.36 -18.12 -6.88
C GLN A 217 14.26 -18.16 -7.95
N ALA A 218 14.52 -18.69 -9.14
CA ALA A 218 13.55 -18.71 -10.24
C ALA A 218 12.17 -19.31 -9.85
N THR A 219 12.13 -20.29 -8.97
CA THR A 219 10.90 -20.89 -8.45
C THR A 219 10.30 -20.08 -7.29
N GLY A 220 11.10 -19.32 -6.57
CA GLY A 220 10.69 -18.46 -5.46
C GLY A 220 9.86 -17.26 -5.88
N CYS A 221 10.01 -16.79 -7.12
CA CYS A 221 9.25 -15.64 -7.66
C CYS A 221 7.89 -16.04 -8.27
N LYS A 222 7.53 -17.32 -8.26
CA LYS A 222 6.25 -17.80 -8.78
C LYS A 222 5.03 -17.14 -8.11
N PRO A 223 5.01 -16.79 -6.81
CA PRO A 223 3.90 -16.09 -6.17
C PRO A 223 3.48 -14.80 -6.89
N ALA A 224 4.40 -14.03 -7.45
CA ALA A 224 4.07 -12.83 -8.19
C ALA A 224 3.20 -13.07 -9.45
N LYS A 225 3.11 -14.30 -9.96
CA LYS A 225 2.19 -14.68 -11.03
C LYS A 225 0.73 -14.78 -10.59
N PHE A 226 0.46 -14.65 -9.31
CA PHE A 226 -0.91 -14.70 -8.78
C PHE A 226 -1.81 -13.62 -9.42
N PHE A 227 -1.31 -12.41 -9.55
CA PHE A 227 -2.04 -11.32 -10.19
C PHE A 227 -2.34 -11.59 -11.68
N GLU A 228 -1.36 -12.12 -12.40
CA GLU A 228 -1.57 -12.59 -13.78
C GLU A 228 -2.68 -13.64 -13.84
N GLY A 229 -2.73 -14.55 -12.86
CA GLY A 229 -3.78 -15.57 -12.74
C GLY A 229 -5.17 -14.98 -12.54
N ILE A 230 -5.29 -13.91 -11.76
CA ILE A 230 -6.56 -13.17 -11.61
C ILE A 230 -7.04 -12.65 -12.97
N LEU A 231 -6.16 -12.00 -13.72
CA LEU A 231 -6.51 -11.41 -15.02
C LEU A 231 -6.79 -12.48 -16.08
N ASN A 232 -5.98 -13.53 -16.11
CA ASN A 232 -6.17 -14.67 -17.04
C ASN A 232 -7.52 -15.37 -16.85
N ASN A 233 -8.04 -15.43 -15.61
CA ASN A 233 -9.38 -15.95 -15.31
C ASN A 233 -10.49 -14.88 -15.37
N GLN A 234 -10.30 -13.84 -16.18
CA GLN A 234 -11.31 -12.78 -16.42
C GLN A 234 -11.70 -12.02 -15.14
N GLY A 235 -10.84 -11.99 -14.12
CA GLY A 235 -11.09 -11.31 -12.85
C GLY A 235 -11.14 -9.77 -12.96
N ALA A 236 -10.61 -9.18 -14.03
CA ALA A 236 -10.49 -7.72 -14.21
C ALA A 236 -11.81 -6.94 -14.07
N ASN A 237 -12.95 -7.57 -14.36
CA ASN A 237 -14.27 -6.95 -14.25
C ASN A 237 -14.87 -7.02 -12.83
N TYR A 238 -14.19 -7.66 -11.89
CA TYR A 238 -14.70 -7.98 -10.56
C TYR A 238 -13.84 -7.41 -9.43
N PHE A 239 -13.06 -6.38 -9.72
CA PHE A 239 -12.40 -5.52 -8.74
C PHE A 239 -12.22 -4.10 -9.29
N ASP A 240 -12.02 -3.14 -8.40
CA ASP A 240 -11.87 -1.73 -8.75
C ASP A 240 -10.42 -1.24 -8.55
N VAL A 241 -9.70 -1.78 -7.57
CA VAL A 241 -8.37 -1.34 -7.15
C VAL A 241 -7.43 -2.53 -7.01
N VAL A 242 -6.22 -2.40 -7.52
CA VAL A 242 -5.09 -3.32 -7.25
C VAL A 242 -4.39 -2.86 -5.99
N ALA A 243 -4.21 -3.75 -5.01
CA ALA A 243 -3.42 -3.44 -3.83
C ALA A 243 -2.17 -4.32 -3.75
N PHE A 244 -1.10 -3.77 -3.16
CA PHE A 244 0.13 -4.50 -2.89
C PHE A 244 0.77 -4.03 -1.59
N HIS A 245 1.63 -4.90 -1.03
CA HIS A 245 2.45 -4.62 0.14
C HIS A 245 3.91 -4.47 -0.25
N THR A 246 4.63 -3.63 0.46
CA THR A 246 6.06 -3.46 0.24
C THR A 246 6.77 -3.06 1.52
N TYR A 247 7.90 -3.72 1.76
CA TYR A 247 8.69 -3.54 2.96
C TYR A 247 10.15 -3.42 2.59
N ALA A 248 10.71 -2.21 2.78
CA ALA A 248 12.14 -2.02 2.69
C ALA A 248 12.83 -2.53 3.97
N THR A 249 14.08 -2.92 3.88
CA THR A 249 14.84 -3.41 5.03
C THR A 249 15.94 -2.42 5.38
N TYR A 250 16.03 -2.05 6.66
CA TYR A 250 17.19 -1.37 7.20
C TYR A 250 18.29 -2.39 7.45
N TYR A 251 19.46 -2.18 6.84
CA TYR A 251 20.60 -3.06 6.98
C TYR A 251 21.91 -2.26 7.02
N GLN A 252 22.69 -2.41 8.10
CA GLN A 252 24.01 -1.78 8.27
C GLN A 252 24.05 -0.26 7.99
N GLY A 253 23.00 0.46 8.35
CA GLY A 253 22.91 1.90 8.16
C GLY A 253 22.16 2.33 6.91
N SER A 254 21.92 1.45 5.96
CA SER A 254 21.26 1.76 4.67
C SER A 254 19.80 1.31 4.62
N ILE A 255 19.03 1.99 3.79
CA ILE A 255 17.67 1.61 3.40
C ILE A 255 17.77 0.79 2.12
N LEU A 256 17.48 -0.51 2.19
CA LEU A 256 17.45 -1.39 1.02
C LEU A 256 16.04 -1.35 0.40
N ASP A 257 15.84 -0.48 -0.56
CA ASP A 257 14.65 -0.37 -1.39
C ASP A 257 15.01 -0.49 -2.88
N GLU A 258 15.70 0.50 -3.44
CA GLU A 258 16.06 0.49 -4.87
C GLU A 258 17.06 -0.61 -5.22
N ASP A 259 17.95 -0.94 -4.29
CA ASP A 259 18.97 -1.99 -4.43
C ASP A 259 18.51 -3.35 -3.87
N ASP A 260 17.22 -3.54 -3.60
CA ASP A 260 16.72 -4.85 -3.18
C ASP A 260 16.80 -5.84 -4.34
N PRO A 261 17.58 -6.95 -4.21
CA PRO A 261 17.88 -7.84 -5.31
C PRO A 261 16.67 -8.60 -5.88
N LYS A 262 15.52 -8.50 -5.24
CA LYS A 262 14.28 -9.09 -5.72
C LYS A 262 13.55 -8.22 -6.73
N TRP A 263 13.83 -6.92 -6.75
CA TRP A 263 13.11 -5.93 -7.56
C TRP A 263 14.02 -4.84 -8.15
N ASP A 264 15.35 -4.90 -7.96
CA ASP A 264 16.32 -3.90 -8.42
C ASP A 264 16.27 -3.68 -9.94
N SER A 265 16.11 -4.73 -10.74
CA SER A 265 15.96 -4.65 -12.19
C SER A 265 14.78 -3.79 -12.66
N ARG A 266 13.79 -3.54 -11.78
CA ARG A 266 12.63 -2.70 -12.05
C ARG A 266 12.59 -1.40 -11.24
N GLY A 267 13.61 -1.10 -10.44
CA GLY A 267 13.73 0.11 -9.63
C GLY A 267 13.35 -0.08 -8.15
N GLY A 268 13.52 -1.29 -7.61
CA GLY A 268 13.40 -1.59 -6.20
C GLY A 268 12.02 -2.04 -5.71
N GLN A 269 11.89 -2.17 -4.41
CA GLN A 269 10.70 -2.70 -3.76
C GLN A 269 9.44 -1.89 -4.07
N VAL A 270 9.49 -0.58 -4.01
CA VAL A 270 8.34 0.29 -4.26
C VAL A 270 8.08 0.44 -5.75
N SER A 271 9.03 1.05 -6.48
CA SER A 271 8.85 1.35 -7.91
C SER A 271 8.78 0.08 -8.75
N GLY A 272 9.59 -0.93 -8.42
CA GLY A 272 9.65 -2.19 -9.14
C GLY A 272 8.34 -2.96 -9.11
N LYS A 273 7.71 -3.08 -7.93
CA LYS A 273 6.39 -3.73 -7.80
C LYS A 273 5.30 -2.97 -8.57
N VAL A 274 5.31 -1.64 -8.51
CA VAL A 274 4.37 -0.80 -9.29
C VAL A 274 4.58 -0.99 -10.79
N ASN A 275 5.82 -0.98 -11.26
CA ASN A 275 6.16 -1.18 -12.68
C ASN A 275 5.73 -2.58 -13.15
N PHE A 276 5.94 -3.60 -12.32
CA PHE A 276 5.49 -4.97 -12.59
C PHE A 276 3.96 -5.05 -12.70
N LEU A 277 3.22 -4.50 -11.73
CA LEU A 277 1.76 -4.52 -11.75
C LEU A 277 1.20 -3.78 -12.98
N ARG A 278 1.80 -2.64 -13.34
CA ARG A 278 1.43 -1.89 -14.55
C ARG A 278 1.70 -2.67 -15.83
N GLN A 279 2.84 -3.36 -15.89
CA GLN A 279 3.17 -4.21 -17.03
C GLN A 279 2.15 -5.34 -17.18
N VAL A 280 1.86 -6.07 -16.10
CA VAL A 280 0.86 -7.16 -16.13
C VAL A 280 -0.51 -6.63 -16.53
N MET A 281 -0.95 -5.51 -15.97
CA MET A 281 -2.22 -4.89 -16.39
C MET A 281 -2.22 -4.51 -17.88
N SER A 282 -1.13 -3.94 -18.38
CA SER A 282 -0.99 -3.55 -19.79
C SER A 282 -1.08 -4.76 -20.72
N ASP A 283 -0.44 -5.88 -20.36
CA ASP A 283 -0.42 -7.11 -21.14
C ASP A 283 -1.83 -7.72 -21.30
N TYR A 284 -2.73 -7.45 -20.35
CA TYR A 284 -4.14 -7.88 -20.37
C TYR A 284 -5.13 -6.77 -20.80
N GLY A 285 -4.65 -5.61 -21.22
CA GLY A 285 -5.50 -4.47 -21.60
C GLY A 285 -6.31 -3.90 -20.43
N VAL A 286 -5.84 -4.06 -19.20
CA VAL A 286 -6.48 -3.62 -17.97
C VAL A 286 -5.80 -2.35 -17.45
N ASN A 287 -6.62 -1.47 -16.87
CA ASN A 287 -6.12 -0.25 -16.24
C ASN A 287 -6.95 0.05 -14.98
N LYS A 288 -6.33 -0.14 -13.84
CA LYS A 288 -6.93 0.06 -12.52
C LYS A 288 -6.00 0.91 -11.66
N PRO A 289 -6.54 1.72 -10.73
CA PRO A 289 -5.73 2.39 -9.72
C PRO A 289 -4.97 1.36 -8.87
N ILE A 290 -3.78 1.78 -8.43
CA ILE A 290 -2.91 0.96 -7.57
C ILE A 290 -2.86 1.63 -6.19
N LEU A 291 -3.06 0.84 -5.15
CA LEU A 291 -2.96 1.22 -3.74
C LEU A 291 -1.79 0.46 -3.10
N MET A 292 -0.88 1.16 -2.47
CA MET A 292 0.11 0.56 -1.58
C MET A 292 -0.54 0.43 -0.20
N SER A 293 -1.21 -0.72 0.05
CA SER A 293 -2.07 -0.92 1.22
C SER A 293 -1.31 -1.28 2.49
N GLU A 294 -0.03 -1.65 2.37
CA GLU A 294 0.94 -1.68 3.48
C GLU A 294 2.33 -1.29 3.00
N VAL A 295 3.01 -0.46 3.80
CA VAL A 295 4.41 -0.11 3.59
C VAL A 295 5.09 0.21 4.92
N ALA A 296 6.34 -0.26 5.09
CA ALA A 296 7.18 0.16 6.21
C ALA A 296 8.67 -0.08 5.92
N LEU A 297 9.52 0.56 6.72
CA LEU A 297 10.91 0.17 6.90
C LEU A 297 11.00 -0.82 8.07
N LEU A 298 11.56 -1.98 7.81
CA LEU A 298 11.76 -3.04 8.80
C LEU A 298 13.20 -3.05 9.29
N CYS A 299 13.41 -3.21 10.59
CA CYS A 299 14.75 -3.45 11.10
C CYS A 299 15.23 -4.87 10.73
N SER A 300 16.55 -5.07 10.65
CA SER A 300 17.13 -6.41 10.51
C SER A 300 16.78 -7.25 11.73
N GLU A 301 16.67 -8.58 11.58
CA GLU A 301 16.19 -9.47 12.65
C GLU A 301 16.98 -9.38 13.94
N GLN A 302 18.29 -9.10 13.86
CA GLN A 302 19.18 -9.04 15.00
C GLN A 302 19.04 -7.74 15.82
N ASP A 303 18.60 -6.64 15.19
CA ASP A 303 18.54 -5.29 15.79
C ASP A 303 17.15 -4.91 16.27
N CYS A 304 16.17 -5.83 16.16
CA CYS A 304 14.75 -5.51 16.36
C CYS A 304 14.28 -5.45 17.82
N VAL A 305 15.06 -5.91 18.78
CA VAL A 305 14.62 -5.97 20.20
C VAL A 305 14.50 -4.55 20.78
N THR A 306 15.50 -3.71 20.51
CA THR A 306 15.46 -2.29 20.87
C THR A 306 16.03 -1.50 19.70
N PRO A 307 15.19 -0.77 18.94
CA PRO A 307 15.65 -0.06 17.76
C PRO A 307 16.66 1.02 18.15
N GLY A 308 17.83 1.01 17.52
CA GLY A 308 18.86 2.03 17.70
C GLY A 308 18.43 3.37 17.07
N ALA A 309 19.09 4.46 17.47
CA ALA A 309 18.79 5.79 16.96
C ALA A 309 18.92 5.90 15.44
N SER A 310 19.89 5.20 14.84
CA SER A 310 20.09 5.19 13.38
C SER A 310 18.92 4.52 12.62
N PHE A 311 18.37 3.42 13.12
CA PHE A 311 17.16 2.83 12.53
C PHE A 311 15.97 3.78 12.59
N LEU A 312 15.74 4.42 13.76
CA LEU A 312 14.63 5.35 13.95
C LEU A 312 14.75 6.58 13.04
N ASP A 313 15.98 7.06 12.82
CA ASP A 313 16.26 8.16 11.90
C ASP A 313 16.04 7.76 10.44
N SER A 314 16.51 6.57 10.03
CA SER A 314 16.26 6.01 8.69
C SER A 314 14.78 5.68 8.48
N GLN A 315 14.03 5.27 9.52
CA GLN A 315 12.58 5.10 9.44
C GLN A 315 11.89 6.44 9.12
N ALA A 316 12.35 7.53 9.71
CA ALA A 316 11.83 8.87 9.42
C ALA A 316 12.15 9.30 7.97
N ASP A 317 13.35 8.97 7.45
CA ASP A 317 13.70 9.20 6.05
C ASP A 317 12.78 8.42 5.12
N PHE A 318 12.56 7.15 5.43
CA PHE A 318 11.74 6.28 4.58
C PHE A 318 10.27 6.70 4.59
N VAL A 319 9.72 7.14 5.72
CA VAL A 319 8.36 7.69 5.77
C VAL A 319 8.18 8.83 4.77
N VAL A 320 9.12 9.76 4.69
CA VAL A 320 9.04 10.89 3.76
C VAL A 320 9.24 10.43 2.32
N SER A 321 10.31 9.69 2.07
CA SER A 321 10.69 9.29 0.71
C SER A 321 9.65 8.38 0.06
N VAL A 322 9.08 7.41 0.80
CA VAL A 322 8.08 6.48 0.26
C VAL A 322 6.76 7.16 -0.06
N ASN A 323 6.31 8.11 0.78
CA ASN A 323 5.09 8.86 0.51
C ASN A 323 5.26 9.83 -0.67
N ALA A 324 6.40 10.51 -0.79
CA ALA A 324 6.71 11.36 -1.94
C ALA A 324 6.75 10.51 -3.23
N ARG A 325 7.38 9.34 -3.18
CA ARG A 325 7.45 8.39 -4.31
C ARG A 325 6.07 7.83 -4.68
N ALA A 326 5.25 7.44 -3.69
CA ALA A 326 3.88 6.97 -3.93
C ALA A 326 3.04 8.03 -4.68
N TRP A 327 3.19 9.29 -4.28
CA TRP A 327 2.54 10.40 -4.96
C TRP A 327 3.09 10.58 -6.38
N GLY A 328 4.42 10.59 -6.52
CA GLY A 328 5.11 10.66 -7.83
C GLY A 328 4.71 9.55 -8.80
N LEU A 329 4.51 8.34 -8.28
CA LEU A 329 4.02 7.20 -9.04
C LEU A 329 2.51 7.24 -9.31
N GLY A 330 1.76 8.23 -8.83
CA GLY A 330 0.31 8.33 -9.02
C GLY A 330 -0.47 7.21 -8.36
N LEU A 331 -0.02 6.72 -7.20
CA LEU A 331 -0.75 5.74 -6.42
C LEU A 331 -1.98 6.36 -5.78
N LEU A 332 -3.02 5.54 -5.57
CA LEU A 332 -4.24 5.94 -4.89
C LEU A 332 -3.99 6.28 -3.41
N GLY A 333 -3.07 5.59 -2.78
CA GLY A 333 -2.68 5.79 -1.40
C GLY A 333 -1.40 5.05 -1.04
N SER A 334 -0.82 5.45 0.08
CA SER A 334 0.35 4.90 0.74
C SER A 334 0.01 4.70 2.21
N VAL A 335 -0.20 3.47 2.63
CA VAL A 335 -0.69 3.13 3.97
C VAL A 335 0.46 2.59 4.80
N TRP A 336 0.93 3.38 5.76
CA TRP A 336 2.01 2.96 6.66
C TRP A 336 1.57 1.85 7.62
N TYR A 337 2.35 0.81 7.75
CA TYR A 337 2.14 -0.31 8.66
C TYR A 337 3.01 -0.16 9.93
N THR A 338 2.54 0.31 11.12
CA THR A 338 1.19 0.72 11.55
C THR A 338 1.25 1.99 12.41
N LEU A 339 0.09 2.51 12.85
CA LEU A 339 0.03 3.51 13.94
C LEU A 339 0.24 2.90 15.33
N GLU A 340 0.24 1.59 15.46
CA GLU A 340 0.42 0.89 16.73
C GLU A 340 1.88 0.92 17.23
N GLU A 341 2.02 0.49 18.48
CA GLU A 341 3.30 0.21 19.10
C GLU A 341 3.95 -1.01 18.46
N SER A 342 5.27 -1.09 18.52
CA SER A 342 6.11 -2.25 18.18
C SER A 342 5.41 -3.35 17.37
N SER A 343 4.93 -3.02 16.20
CA SER A 343 4.45 -4.01 15.29
C SER A 343 5.61 -4.81 14.68
N TRP A 344 5.33 -5.69 13.77
CA TRP A 344 6.31 -6.57 13.16
C TRP A 344 7.60 -5.84 12.76
N ARG A 345 8.75 -6.29 13.31
CA ARG A 345 10.10 -5.77 13.04
C ARG A 345 10.20 -4.25 13.20
N GLN A 346 9.59 -3.70 14.25
CA GLN A 346 9.62 -2.28 14.61
C GLN A 346 8.99 -1.31 13.58
N SER A 347 8.16 -1.81 12.70
CA SER A 347 7.48 -0.99 11.67
C SER A 347 6.58 0.09 12.24
N GLY A 348 5.95 -0.12 13.40
CA GLY A 348 5.03 0.84 14.01
C GLY A 348 5.65 2.21 14.27
N LEU A 349 4.83 3.26 14.26
CA LEU A 349 5.24 4.66 14.44
C LEU A 349 5.30 5.11 15.91
N PHE A 350 5.00 4.21 16.84
CA PHE A 350 5.02 4.49 18.28
C PHE A 350 5.84 3.44 19.04
N ILE A 351 6.40 3.85 20.18
CA ILE A 351 6.94 2.98 21.22
C ILE A 351 6.13 3.28 22.48
N GLN A 352 5.32 2.33 22.92
CA GLN A 352 4.28 2.59 23.91
C GLN A 352 3.39 3.76 23.42
N ALA A 353 3.14 4.77 24.22
CA ALA A 353 2.39 5.96 23.82
C ALA A 353 3.28 7.05 23.19
N THR A 354 4.60 6.84 23.07
CA THR A 354 5.55 7.84 22.59
C THR A 354 5.72 7.76 21.08
N PRO A 355 5.49 8.85 20.33
CA PRO A 355 5.71 8.86 18.89
C PRO A 355 7.20 8.72 18.56
N LYS A 356 7.51 7.91 17.55
CA LYS A 356 8.85 7.78 16.97
C LYS A 356 9.16 8.96 16.05
N PRO A 357 10.44 9.19 15.71
CA PRO A 357 10.82 10.20 14.70
C PRO A 357 10.04 10.09 13.39
N GLY A 358 9.75 8.86 12.92
CA GLY A 358 8.94 8.63 11.71
C GLY A 358 7.54 9.25 11.77
N TYR A 359 6.88 9.23 12.93
CA TYR A 359 5.59 9.90 13.09
C TYR A 359 5.71 11.43 12.99
N HIS A 360 6.75 12.02 13.60
CA HIS A 360 6.99 13.47 13.50
C HIS A 360 7.30 13.91 12.07
N ALA A 361 8.06 13.10 11.32
CA ALA A 361 8.34 13.35 9.90
C ALA A 361 7.05 13.27 9.05
N LEU A 362 6.18 12.29 9.32
CA LEU A 362 4.88 12.19 8.66
C LEU A 362 3.99 13.40 8.93
N VAL A 363 3.89 13.83 10.19
CA VAL A 363 3.12 15.01 10.60
C VAL A 363 3.61 16.28 9.89
N PHE A 364 4.94 16.47 9.82
CA PHE A 364 5.51 17.62 9.13
C PHE A 364 5.23 17.57 7.63
N MET A 365 5.48 16.42 6.99
CA MET A 365 5.22 16.23 5.56
C MET A 365 3.75 16.51 5.21
N ALA A 366 2.83 15.94 5.98
CA ALA A 366 1.41 16.09 5.72
C ALA A 366 0.93 17.54 5.89
N LYS A 367 1.50 18.27 6.83
CA LYS A 367 1.25 19.71 7.01
C LYS A 367 1.86 20.53 5.88
N GLU A 368 3.11 20.23 5.50
CA GLU A 368 3.85 21.00 4.48
C GLU A 368 3.23 20.83 3.09
N LEU A 369 2.69 19.66 2.80
CA LEU A 369 2.06 19.32 1.52
C LEU A 369 0.52 19.41 1.56
N GLN A 370 -0.06 20.01 2.58
CA GLN A 370 -1.52 20.21 2.60
C GLN A 370 -1.96 21.04 1.38
N ASP A 371 -2.98 20.54 0.66
CA ASP A 371 -3.50 21.11 -0.58
C ASP A 371 -2.48 21.14 -1.74
N ALA A 372 -1.41 20.36 -1.66
CA ALA A 372 -0.45 20.25 -2.74
C ALA A 372 -1.00 19.40 -3.90
N THR A 373 -0.53 19.73 -5.09
CA THR A 373 -0.64 18.87 -6.27
C THR A 373 0.74 18.43 -6.72
N LEU A 374 0.85 17.22 -7.27
CA LEU A 374 2.10 16.76 -7.85
C LEU A 374 2.49 17.65 -9.03
N GLY A 375 3.74 18.12 -9.03
CA GLY A 375 4.39 18.77 -10.17
C GLY A 375 5.14 17.74 -11.03
N SER A 376 6.47 17.75 -10.96
CA SER A 376 7.33 16.88 -11.73
C SER A 376 8.35 16.15 -10.86
N GLU A 377 8.89 15.07 -11.39
CA GLU A 377 10.09 14.45 -10.82
C GLU A 377 11.30 15.37 -11.03
N ILE A 378 12.18 15.44 -10.03
CA ILE A 378 13.41 16.23 -10.06
C ILE A 378 14.56 15.31 -10.45
N THR A 379 15.06 15.45 -11.66
CA THR A 379 16.07 14.54 -12.24
C THR A 379 17.44 15.18 -12.44
N GLN A 380 17.60 16.48 -12.14
CA GLN A 380 18.86 17.20 -12.38
C GLN A 380 19.99 16.88 -11.40
N TYR A 381 19.70 16.21 -10.30
CA TYR A 381 20.71 15.81 -9.31
C TYR A 381 20.92 14.31 -9.37
N ASN A 382 21.96 13.90 -10.12
CA ASN A 382 22.31 12.49 -10.25
C ASN A 382 22.68 11.89 -8.90
N GLY A 383 22.03 10.79 -8.50
CA GLY A 383 22.22 10.15 -7.19
C GLY A 383 21.21 10.55 -6.12
N LEU A 384 20.43 11.61 -6.34
CA LEU A 384 19.27 11.94 -5.50
C LEU A 384 17.96 11.53 -6.18
N ARG A 385 16.92 11.41 -5.38
CA ARG A 385 15.54 11.31 -5.82
C ARG A 385 14.77 12.51 -5.32
N GLY A 386 13.72 12.91 -6.05
CA GLY A 386 12.89 13.99 -5.57
C GLY A 386 11.71 14.33 -6.46
N TYR A 387 10.78 15.05 -5.87
CA TYR A 387 9.59 15.54 -6.56
C TYR A 387 9.30 16.98 -6.21
N GLU A 388 8.74 17.70 -7.19
CA GLU A 388 8.19 19.04 -7.00
C GLU A 388 6.69 18.93 -6.69
N PHE A 389 6.24 19.68 -5.71
CA PHE A 389 4.84 19.84 -5.33
C PHE A 389 4.41 21.29 -5.48
N HIS A 390 3.23 21.50 -6.03
CA HIS A 390 2.67 22.82 -6.26
C HIS A 390 1.58 23.11 -5.22
N LEU A 391 1.76 24.20 -4.47
CA LEU A 391 0.80 24.72 -3.51
C LEU A 391 0.25 26.08 -3.98
N PRO A 392 -0.85 26.58 -3.40
CA PRO A 392 -1.43 27.86 -3.82
C PRO A 392 -0.45 29.04 -3.78
N ALA A 393 0.48 29.09 -2.81
CA ALA A 393 1.39 30.22 -2.57
C ALA A 393 2.87 29.92 -2.82
N LYS A 394 3.26 28.66 -3.00
CA LYS A 394 4.66 28.22 -3.11
C LYS A 394 4.77 26.93 -3.93
N ARG A 395 5.99 26.60 -4.30
CA ARG A 395 6.36 25.24 -4.73
C ARG A 395 7.27 24.64 -3.68
N VAL A 396 7.23 23.33 -3.52
CA VAL A 396 8.07 22.61 -2.58
C VAL A 396 8.77 21.47 -3.32
N TRP A 397 10.09 21.44 -3.25
CA TRP A 397 10.86 20.29 -3.65
C TRP A 397 11.15 19.42 -2.42
N ILE A 398 11.03 18.13 -2.58
CA ILE A 398 11.52 17.16 -1.60
C ILE A 398 12.60 16.35 -2.28
N LEU A 399 13.84 16.39 -1.74
CA LEU A 399 15.01 15.67 -2.25
C LEU A 399 15.55 14.75 -1.16
N TRP A 400 16.03 13.57 -1.57
CA TRP A 400 16.67 12.62 -0.65
C TRP A 400 17.65 11.70 -1.38
N SER A 401 18.58 11.08 -0.63
CA SER A 401 19.36 9.95 -1.09
C SER A 401 18.57 8.65 -1.00
N PRO A 402 18.54 7.81 -2.04
CA PRO A 402 17.76 6.57 -2.03
C PRO A 402 18.20 5.55 -0.97
N ASP A 403 19.49 5.54 -0.61
CA ASP A 403 20.07 4.64 0.40
C ASP A 403 20.07 5.23 1.81
N GLY A 404 19.75 6.54 1.94
CA GLY A 404 19.80 7.26 3.22
C GLY A 404 21.21 7.53 3.77
N VAL A 405 22.26 7.25 2.99
CA VAL A 405 23.67 7.35 3.43
C VAL A 405 24.51 8.19 2.48
N THR A 406 24.36 7.98 1.16
CA THR A 406 25.20 8.62 0.14
C THR A 406 24.74 10.04 -0.12
N GLY A 407 25.44 11.03 0.47
CA GLY A 407 25.11 12.43 0.27
C GLY A 407 25.60 13.03 -1.03
N GLN A 408 24.96 14.11 -1.44
CA GLN A 408 25.39 14.93 -2.56
C GLN A 408 25.28 16.42 -2.25
N GLN A 409 26.31 17.18 -2.63
CA GLN A 409 26.21 18.64 -2.63
C GLN A 409 25.41 19.11 -3.85
N ILE A 410 24.39 19.91 -3.60
CA ILE A 410 23.58 20.53 -4.64
C ILE A 410 23.74 22.05 -4.64
N SER A 411 23.64 22.67 -5.82
CA SER A 411 23.38 24.09 -5.92
C SER A 411 21.87 24.33 -5.86
N LEU A 412 21.44 25.21 -4.99
CA LEU A 412 20.02 25.52 -4.85
C LEU A 412 19.48 26.26 -6.08
N PRO A 413 18.24 25.98 -6.50
CA PRO A 413 17.62 26.72 -7.60
C PRO A 413 17.38 28.19 -7.22
N SER A 414 17.06 29.01 -8.21
CA SER A 414 16.66 30.38 -7.96
C SER A 414 15.29 30.45 -7.26
N GLY A 415 15.07 31.47 -6.44
CA GLY A 415 13.79 31.72 -5.78
C GLY A 415 13.54 30.88 -4.53
N VAL A 416 14.57 30.26 -3.93
CA VAL A 416 14.49 29.60 -2.64
C VAL A 416 14.07 30.59 -1.56
N LYS A 417 13.06 30.24 -0.79
CA LYS A 417 12.53 31.01 0.36
C LYS A 417 12.96 30.41 1.69
N ALA A 418 12.93 29.10 1.79
CA ALA A 418 13.29 28.37 3.01
C ALA A 418 13.74 26.95 2.64
N VAL A 419 14.50 26.35 3.55
CA VAL A 419 14.94 24.95 3.48
C VAL A 419 14.74 24.32 4.84
N TYR A 420 14.19 23.10 4.88
CA TYR A 420 13.91 22.38 6.11
C TYR A 420 14.42 20.95 6.02
N ASP A 421 14.73 20.38 7.19
CA ASP A 421 14.94 18.95 7.33
C ASP A 421 13.60 18.19 7.34
N LYS A 422 13.65 16.86 7.48
CA LYS A 422 12.49 15.97 7.53
C LYS A 422 11.51 16.24 8.67
N PHE A 423 11.92 17.02 9.69
CA PHE A 423 11.09 17.39 10.85
C PHE A 423 10.59 18.83 10.82
N GLY A 424 10.96 19.60 9.80
CA GLY A 424 10.62 21.01 9.67
C GLY A 424 11.58 21.95 10.39
N ASN A 425 12.73 21.49 10.84
CA ASN A 425 13.75 22.38 11.38
C ASN A 425 14.44 23.13 10.24
N PRO A 426 14.65 24.45 10.34
CA PRO A 426 15.28 25.24 9.28
C PRO A 426 16.74 24.84 9.07
N LEU A 427 17.12 24.66 7.81
CA LEU A 427 18.50 24.44 7.39
C LEU A 427 19.06 25.72 6.77
N THR A 428 20.35 26.00 7.04
CA THR A 428 21.03 27.19 6.50
C THR A 428 21.98 26.78 5.37
N PRO A 429 21.64 27.10 4.11
CA PRO A 429 22.54 26.86 2.99
C PRO A 429 23.83 27.70 3.09
N VAL A 430 24.96 27.12 2.64
CA VAL A 430 26.24 27.82 2.57
C VAL A 430 26.55 28.18 1.12
N GLN A 431 26.73 29.47 0.80
CA GLN A 431 27.03 29.95 -0.56
C GLN A 431 26.07 29.38 -1.62
N ASN A 432 24.77 29.40 -1.32
CA ASN A 432 23.72 28.83 -2.19
C ASN A 432 23.87 27.32 -2.46
N SER A 433 24.54 26.60 -1.60
CA SER A 433 24.73 25.15 -1.68
C SER A 433 24.24 24.44 -0.44
N LEU A 434 23.81 23.20 -0.61
CA LEU A 434 23.32 22.34 0.45
C LEU A 434 23.83 20.91 0.26
N TRP A 435 24.22 20.25 1.35
CA TRP A 435 24.51 18.82 1.37
C TRP A 435 23.23 18.04 1.66
N VAL A 436 22.80 17.20 0.72
CA VAL A 436 21.55 16.42 0.85
C VAL A 436 21.89 14.95 1.00
N VAL A 437 21.43 14.35 2.08
CA VAL A 437 21.38 12.90 2.36
C VAL A 437 19.95 12.53 2.70
N HIS A 438 19.46 13.10 3.80
CA HIS A 438 18.13 12.89 4.34
C HIS A 438 17.07 13.73 3.58
N PRO A 439 15.79 13.36 3.67
CA PRO A 439 14.72 14.14 3.05
C PRO A 439 14.79 15.62 3.45
N THR A 440 14.93 16.44 2.45
CA THR A 440 15.11 17.88 2.58
C THR A 440 14.04 18.59 1.76
N TYR A 441 13.35 19.52 2.41
CA TYR A 441 12.32 20.35 1.81
C TYR A 441 12.90 21.68 1.39
N ILE A 442 12.68 22.06 0.13
CA ILE A 442 13.13 23.34 -0.44
C ILE A 442 11.91 24.09 -0.91
N GLU A 443 11.52 25.14 -0.17
CA GLU A 443 10.44 26.03 -0.56
C GLU A 443 10.90 27.03 -1.61
N LEU A 444 10.14 27.14 -2.66
CA LEU A 444 10.39 28.05 -3.79
C LEU A 444 9.26 29.05 -3.94
N ALA A 445 9.59 30.22 -4.48
CA ALA A 445 8.56 31.13 -4.97
C ALA A 445 7.69 30.43 -6.03
N LYS A 446 6.42 30.84 -6.10
CA LYS A 446 5.48 30.36 -7.12
C LYS A 446 5.95 30.73 -8.53
#